data_4f31398b781cec63cb9701c9943c7067
#
_entry.id   4f31398b781cec63cb9701c9943c7067
#
_cell.length_a   1.000
_cell.length_b   1.000
_cell.length_c   1.000
_cell.angle_alpha   90.00
_cell.angle_beta   90.00
_cell.angle_gamma   90.00
#
_symmetry.space_group_name_H-M   'P 1'
#
loop_
_entity.id
_entity.type
_entity.pdbx_description
1 polymer ?
#
loop_
_entity_poly.entity_id
_entity_poly.type
_entity_poly.pdbx_seq_one_letter_code
_entity_poly.pdbx_strand_id
1 'polypeptide(L)'
;MRMFAVAVGAVVCLAGSAQAEVATYYGQEFAGHRTASGETFNPGAMTAAHRTLPFGTRVRVTNSRNGRSIIVRINDRGPFVKGRAIDLSSGAAQAIGMGNTANVTMEVIR
;
A
#
# COMPACT_ATOMS: atom_id res chain seq x y z
N MET A 1 23.07 -29.53 12.32
CA MET A 1 22.87 -29.27 11.94
C MET A 1 22.00 -28.77 11.78
N ARG A 2 21.59 -28.63 11.86
CA ARG A 2 20.89 -28.20 11.74
C ARG A 2 20.62 -27.05 11.61
N MET A 3 20.64 -26.47 11.64
CA MET A 3 20.48 -25.35 11.59
C MET A 3 20.55 -24.76 10.42
N PHE A 4 21.05 -25.31 9.59
CA PHE A 4 21.16 -24.76 8.45
C PHE A 4 19.98 -24.51 7.81
N ALA A 5 19.06 -25.08 7.91
CA ALA A 5 17.81 -24.90 7.32
C ALA A 5 17.20 -23.60 7.69
N VAL A 6 17.42 -23.24 8.86
CA VAL A 6 16.91 -22.02 9.35
C VAL A 6 17.42 -20.83 8.60
N ALA A 7 18.68 -20.85 8.30
CA ALA A 7 19.27 -19.76 7.61
C ALA A 7 18.66 -19.60 6.22
N VAL A 8 18.36 -20.69 5.62
CA VAL A 8 17.77 -20.64 4.30
C VAL A 8 16.41 -19.98 4.35
N GLY A 9 15.63 -20.31 5.35
CA GLY A 9 14.32 -19.71 5.47
C GLY A 9 14.39 -18.21 5.63
N ALA A 10 15.36 -17.76 6.39
CA ALA A 10 15.51 -16.33 6.59
C ALA A 10 15.80 -15.61 5.29
N VAL A 11 16.61 -16.18 4.46
CA VAL A 11 16.94 -15.57 3.19
C VAL A 11 15.70 -15.44 2.32
N VAL A 12 14.92 -16.48 2.28
CA VAL A 12 13.71 -16.45 1.47
C VAL A 12 12.76 -15.36 1.95
N CYS A 13 12.65 -15.18 3.22
CA CYS A 13 11.75 -14.18 3.76
C CYS A 13 12.11 -12.77 3.33
N LEU A 14 13.37 -12.50 3.09
CA LEU A 14 13.78 -11.16 2.70
C LEU A 14 13.46 -10.83 1.26
N ALA A 15 13.38 -11.83 0.41
CA ALA A 15 13.25 -11.58 -1.01
C ALA A 15 11.79 -11.46 -1.40
N GLY A 16 11.35 -10.23 -1.67
CA GLY A 16 10.01 -10.00 -2.17
C GLY A 16 8.90 -10.23 -1.17
N SER A 17 9.21 -10.27 0.10
CA SER A 17 8.17 -10.50 1.09
C SER A 17 7.32 -9.25 1.28
N ALA A 18 6.10 -9.48 1.70
CA ALA A 18 5.20 -8.40 2.07
C ALA A 18 5.65 -7.77 3.37
N GLN A 19 5.48 -6.47 3.48
CA GLN A 19 5.84 -5.71 4.67
C GLN A 19 4.58 -5.38 5.45
N ALA A 20 4.64 -5.52 6.79
CA ALA A 20 3.54 -5.12 7.66
C ALA A 20 3.61 -3.63 7.92
N GLU A 21 2.57 -2.91 7.56
CA GLU A 21 2.55 -1.44 7.59
C GLU A 21 1.19 -0.93 8.01
N VAL A 22 1.12 0.38 8.28
CA VAL A 22 -0.15 1.04 8.58
C VAL A 22 -0.60 1.82 7.35
N ALA A 23 -1.83 1.57 6.95
CA ALA A 23 -2.45 2.27 5.84
C ALA A 23 -3.50 3.25 6.36
N THR A 24 -3.64 4.36 5.66
CA THR A 24 -4.74 5.31 5.81
C THR A 24 -5.36 5.51 4.45
N TYR A 25 -6.35 6.39 4.35
CA TYR A 25 -6.89 6.72 3.05
C TYR A 25 -7.29 8.19 3.00
N TYR A 26 -7.39 8.72 1.79
CA TYR A 26 -7.88 10.05 1.55
C TYR A 26 -8.96 9.97 0.48
N GLY A 27 -9.89 10.91 0.51
CA GLY A 27 -11.11 10.70 -0.21
C GLY A 27 -11.64 11.89 -0.97
N GLN A 28 -12.95 12.04 -0.91
CA GLN A 28 -13.73 12.90 -1.78
C GLN A 28 -13.28 14.35 -1.79
N GLU A 29 -12.74 14.83 -0.69
CA GLU A 29 -12.31 16.22 -0.62
C GLU A 29 -11.18 16.55 -1.58
N PHE A 30 -10.46 15.53 -2.06
CA PHE A 30 -9.38 15.73 -3.01
C PHE A 30 -9.78 15.38 -4.44
N ALA A 31 -11.04 15.02 -4.67
CA ALA A 31 -11.49 14.65 -6.02
C ALA A 31 -11.23 15.79 -6.99
N GLY A 32 -10.64 15.47 -8.14
CA GLY A 32 -10.35 16.45 -9.16
C GLY A 32 -9.05 17.22 -8.94
N HIS A 33 -8.43 17.11 -7.79
CA HIS A 33 -7.15 17.76 -7.54
C HIS A 33 -6.02 16.97 -8.21
N ARG A 34 -4.96 17.65 -8.57
CA ARG A 34 -3.81 16.98 -9.16
C ARG A 34 -3.00 16.29 -8.08
N THR A 35 -2.58 15.07 -8.37
CA THR A 35 -1.64 14.34 -7.53
C THR A 35 -0.21 14.75 -7.87
N ALA A 36 0.75 14.27 -7.09
CA ALA A 36 2.16 14.59 -7.33
C ALA A 36 2.65 14.07 -8.67
N SER A 37 2.03 13.02 -9.21
CA SER A 37 2.38 12.50 -10.53
C SER A 37 1.84 13.36 -11.67
N GLY A 38 0.98 14.31 -11.38
CA GLY A 38 0.32 15.13 -12.37
C GLY A 38 -1.04 14.62 -12.82
N GLU A 39 -1.44 13.45 -12.35
CA GLU A 39 -2.76 12.90 -12.64
C GLU A 39 -3.83 13.62 -11.85
N THR A 40 -5.02 13.65 -12.38
CA THR A 40 -6.18 14.10 -11.62
C THR A 40 -6.61 13.00 -10.68
N PHE A 41 -6.80 13.32 -9.41
CA PHE A 41 -7.19 12.31 -8.44
C PHE A 41 -8.64 11.88 -8.65
N ASN A 42 -8.83 10.57 -8.73
CA ASN A 42 -10.14 9.94 -8.80
C ASN A 42 -10.31 9.04 -7.57
N PRO A 43 -11.16 9.42 -6.62
CA PRO A 43 -11.31 8.62 -5.40
C PRO A 43 -11.74 7.18 -5.64
N GLY A 44 -12.43 6.90 -6.74
CA GLY A 44 -12.87 5.55 -7.05
C GLY A 44 -11.83 4.68 -7.70
N ALA A 45 -10.70 5.25 -8.13
CA ALA A 45 -9.66 4.47 -8.80
C ALA A 45 -8.79 3.74 -7.78
N MET A 46 -8.16 2.65 -8.22
CA MET A 46 -7.27 1.88 -7.35
C MET A 46 -5.88 2.50 -7.36
N THR A 47 -5.70 3.58 -6.61
CA THR A 47 -4.44 4.31 -6.54
C THR A 47 -4.07 4.59 -5.10
N ALA A 48 -2.81 5.01 -4.89
CA ALA A 48 -2.32 5.30 -3.56
C ALA A 48 -1.16 6.27 -3.60
N ALA A 49 -0.90 6.88 -2.45
CA ALA A 49 0.28 7.70 -2.22
C ALA A 49 1.31 6.90 -1.44
N HIS A 50 2.57 7.04 -1.81
CA HIS A 50 3.69 6.45 -1.10
C HIS A 50 4.85 7.44 -1.15
N ARG A 51 5.67 7.45 -0.09
CA ARG A 51 6.72 8.47 0.02
C ARG A 51 7.80 8.33 -1.03
N THR A 52 8.15 7.11 -1.41
CA THR A 52 9.36 6.88 -2.21
C THR A 52 9.19 5.98 -3.42
N LEU A 53 8.19 5.11 -3.45
CA LEU A 53 8.04 4.21 -4.59
C LEU A 53 7.79 5.02 -5.87
N PRO A 54 8.43 4.65 -6.98
CA PRO A 54 8.22 5.39 -8.23
C PRO A 54 6.76 5.42 -8.65
N PHE A 55 6.35 6.50 -9.29
CA PHE A 55 5.00 6.59 -9.85
C PHE A 55 4.81 5.47 -10.86
N GLY A 56 3.64 4.85 -10.82
CA GLY A 56 3.31 3.72 -11.66
C GLY A 56 3.61 2.37 -11.02
N THR A 57 4.32 2.36 -9.90
CA THR A 57 4.56 1.11 -9.18
C THR A 57 3.24 0.51 -8.74
N ARG A 58 3.08 -0.78 -8.93
CA ARG A 58 1.89 -1.50 -8.51
C ARG A 58 2.19 -2.24 -7.23
N VAL A 59 1.29 -2.12 -6.28
CA VAL A 59 1.48 -2.68 -4.94
C VAL A 59 0.23 -3.45 -4.56
N ARG A 60 0.41 -4.70 -4.13
CA ARG A 60 -0.70 -5.44 -3.52
C ARG A 60 -0.78 -5.05 -2.06
N VAL A 61 -1.94 -4.60 -1.66
CA VAL A 61 -2.21 -4.20 -0.28
C VAL A 61 -3.25 -5.16 0.27
N THR A 62 -2.92 -5.82 1.37
CA THR A 62 -3.80 -6.79 2.00
C THR A 62 -4.16 -6.31 3.39
N ASN A 63 -5.45 -6.24 3.68
CA ASN A 63 -5.92 -5.89 5.01
C ASN A 63 -5.72 -7.10 5.92
N SER A 64 -4.86 -6.95 6.92
CA SER A 64 -4.49 -8.06 7.79
C SER A 64 -5.66 -8.62 8.58
N ARG A 65 -6.67 -7.79 8.82
CA ARG A 65 -7.79 -8.21 9.66
C ARG A 65 -8.76 -9.14 8.95
N ASN A 66 -8.94 -8.96 7.64
CA ASN A 66 -9.93 -9.76 6.91
C ASN A 66 -9.37 -10.49 5.70
N GLY A 67 -8.09 -10.30 5.39
CA GLY A 67 -7.45 -11.00 4.26
C GLY A 67 -7.79 -10.46 2.89
N ARG A 68 -8.60 -9.41 2.80
CA ARG A 68 -8.95 -8.83 1.50
C ARG A 68 -7.79 -8.04 0.94
N SER A 69 -7.59 -8.13 -0.36
CA SER A 69 -6.48 -7.42 -1.00
C SER A 69 -6.88 -6.79 -2.31
N ILE A 70 -6.12 -5.76 -2.70
CA ILE A 70 -6.25 -5.11 -3.99
C ILE A 70 -4.86 -4.74 -4.48
N ILE A 71 -4.78 -4.41 -5.75
CA ILE A 71 -3.55 -3.87 -6.31
C ILE A 71 -3.82 -2.40 -6.61
N VAL A 72 -2.95 -1.54 -6.10
CA VAL A 72 -3.03 -0.10 -6.32
C VAL A 72 -1.83 0.35 -7.13
N ARG A 73 -1.99 1.47 -7.81
CA ARG A 73 -0.91 2.10 -8.57
C ARG A 73 -0.50 3.36 -7.83
N ILE A 74 0.80 3.51 -7.59
CA ILE A 74 1.30 4.69 -6.88
C ILE A 74 1.28 5.88 -7.84
N ASN A 75 0.59 6.94 -7.46
CA ASN A 75 0.50 8.14 -8.26
C ASN A 75 0.64 9.43 -7.44
N ASP A 76 0.98 9.32 -6.17
CA ASP A 76 1.06 10.49 -5.32
C ASP A 76 2.14 10.29 -4.27
N ARG A 77 2.46 11.34 -3.54
CA ARG A 77 3.45 11.32 -2.46
C ARG A 77 2.78 11.51 -1.12
N GLY A 78 3.32 10.84 -0.13
CA GLY A 78 2.81 10.78 1.23
C GLY A 78 2.53 9.34 1.61
N PRO A 79 1.99 9.12 2.78
CA PRO A 79 1.68 10.08 3.84
C PRO A 79 2.95 10.54 4.56
N PHE A 80 2.90 11.75 5.09
CA PHE A 80 4.08 12.31 5.78
C PHE A 80 3.89 12.29 7.30
N VAL A 81 2.91 11.57 7.77
CA VAL A 81 2.68 11.38 9.19
C VAL A 81 3.45 10.15 9.64
N LYS A 82 4.21 10.31 10.71
CA LYS A 82 5.04 9.23 11.22
C LYS A 82 4.17 8.00 11.54
N GLY A 83 4.68 6.84 11.17
CA GLY A 83 4.00 5.59 11.42
C GLY A 83 3.02 5.15 10.35
N ARG A 84 2.79 5.99 9.34
CA ARG A 84 1.91 5.66 8.22
C ARG A 84 2.74 5.41 6.98
N ALA A 85 2.44 4.35 6.25
CA ALA A 85 3.26 3.92 5.14
C ALA A 85 2.62 4.16 3.78
N ILE A 86 1.31 4.04 3.69
CA ILE A 86 0.61 4.17 2.43
C ILE A 86 -0.73 4.85 2.67
N ASP A 87 -1.16 5.66 1.72
CA ASP A 87 -2.40 6.39 1.81
C ASP A 87 -3.24 6.01 0.59
N LEU A 88 -4.28 5.23 0.82
CA LEU A 88 -5.07 4.65 -0.26
C LEU A 88 -6.14 5.63 -0.73
N SER A 89 -6.56 5.48 -1.97
CA SER A 89 -7.79 6.13 -2.40
C SER A 89 -8.96 5.56 -1.61
N SER A 90 -10.07 6.30 -1.53
CA SER A 90 -11.23 5.79 -0.80
C SER A 90 -11.79 4.53 -1.46
N GLY A 91 -11.74 4.43 -2.78
CA GLY A 91 -12.18 3.22 -3.47
C GLY A 91 -11.34 2.01 -3.09
N ALA A 92 -10.03 2.18 -3.00
CA ALA A 92 -9.15 1.10 -2.59
C ALA A 92 -9.42 0.70 -1.14
N ALA A 93 -9.60 1.69 -0.26
CA ALA A 93 -9.90 1.42 1.14
C ALA A 93 -11.20 0.65 1.30
N GLN A 94 -12.22 1.02 0.55
CA GLN A 94 -13.49 0.30 0.58
C GLN A 94 -13.32 -1.13 0.10
N ALA A 95 -12.53 -1.32 -0.95
CA ALA A 95 -12.34 -2.64 -1.54
C ALA A 95 -11.74 -3.63 -0.54
N ILE A 96 -10.91 -3.16 0.37
CA ILE A 96 -10.32 -4.04 1.39
C ILE A 96 -11.04 -3.93 2.74
N GLY A 97 -12.15 -3.22 2.79
CA GLY A 97 -12.98 -3.18 3.99
C GLY A 97 -12.34 -2.51 5.18
N MET A 98 -11.51 -1.49 4.97
CA MET A 98 -10.87 -0.81 6.09
C MET A 98 -11.65 0.42 6.53
N GLY A 99 -11.45 0.80 7.79
CA GLY A 99 -11.94 2.06 8.30
C GLY A 99 -10.90 3.16 8.09
N ASN A 100 -10.74 4.05 9.07
CA ASN A 100 -9.81 5.18 8.93
C ASN A 100 -8.37 4.74 8.79
N THR A 101 -8.00 3.69 9.49
CA THR A 101 -6.66 3.12 9.41
C THR A 101 -6.77 1.60 9.39
N ALA A 102 -5.72 0.95 8.93
CA ALA A 102 -5.67 -0.50 8.95
C ALA A 102 -4.22 -0.97 9.00
N ASN A 103 -4.01 -2.11 9.63
CA ASN A 103 -2.75 -2.83 9.49
C ASN A 103 -2.83 -3.62 8.19
N VAL A 104 -1.87 -3.41 7.32
CA VAL A 104 -1.86 -4.04 6.01
C VAL A 104 -0.49 -4.65 5.76
N THR A 105 -0.43 -5.57 4.83
CA THR A 105 0.84 -5.97 4.24
C THR A 105 0.92 -5.39 2.84
N MET A 106 2.12 -5.03 2.42
CA MET A 106 2.37 -4.42 1.13
C MET A 106 3.39 -5.25 0.37
N GLU A 107 3.11 -5.47 -0.90
CA GLU A 107 4.01 -6.24 -1.75
C GLU A 107 4.07 -5.58 -3.12
N VAL A 108 5.27 -5.20 -3.55
CA VAL A 108 5.45 -4.61 -4.87
C VAL A 108 5.27 -5.70 -5.92
N ILE A 109 4.45 -5.41 -6.91
CA ILE A 109 4.15 -6.35 -7.99
C ILE A 109 5.08 -6.03 -9.16
N ARG A 110 5.77 -7.05 -9.62
CA ARG A 110 6.72 -6.89 -10.73
C ARG A 110 6.10 -7.18 -12.08
#